data_88cc7a21f1b41cf7cb7de647467c214a
#
_entry.id   88cc7a21f1b41cf7cb7de647467c214a
#
_cell.length_a   1.000
_cell.length_b   1.000
_cell.length_c   1.000
_cell.angle_alpha   90.00
_cell.angle_beta   90.00
_cell.angle_gamma   90.00
#
_symmetry.space_group_name_H-M   'P 1'
#
loop_
_entity.id
_entity.type
_entity.pdbx_description
1 polymer ?
#
loop_
_entity_poly.entity_id
_entity_poly.type
_entity_poly.pdbx_seq_one_letter_code
_entity_poly.pdbx_strand_id
1 'polypeptide(L)'
;MNNTKKIIALAAAAALTLSLAACSGNNSSSTADNSSSDASSTVIRVGASPSPHAEILEFAKDQLAAKGYELEIVEFTDYVMPNVALYEGDLDANFFQHTPYLDNYNEQNGTDLVSACKVHF
;
A
#
# COMPACT_ATOMS: atom_id res chain seq x y z
N MET A 1 -43.18 13.41 6.23
CA MET A 1 -43.08 14.80 6.70
C MET A 1 -41.62 15.18 6.63
N ASN A 2 -41.17 15.63 5.51
CA ASN A 2 -40.86 16.97 5.06
C ASN A 2 -40.03 17.82 6.02
N ASN A 3 -38.77 18.10 5.60
CA ASN A 3 -38.18 19.43 5.55
C ASN A 3 -36.79 19.33 4.91
N THR A 4 -36.65 19.55 3.73
CA THR A 4 -36.48 20.63 2.74
C THR A 4 -35.83 21.93 3.27
N LYS A 5 -34.69 22.25 2.60
CA LYS A 5 -34.12 23.56 2.27
C LYS A 5 -33.31 24.29 3.37
N LYS A 6 -32.00 24.60 3.08
CA LYS A 6 -31.72 25.91 2.47
C LYS A 6 -30.29 25.99 1.92
N ILE A 7 -30.22 26.34 0.66
CA ILE A 7 -29.08 26.84 -0.11
C ILE A 7 -28.77 28.29 0.38
N ILE A 8 -27.50 28.59 0.60
CA ILE A 8 -27.03 29.99 0.50
C ILE A 8 -25.68 29.97 -0.23
N ALA A 9 -25.73 30.46 -1.46
CA ALA A 9 -24.57 30.87 -2.24
C ALA A 9 -24.18 32.29 -1.80
N LEU A 10 -22.88 32.57 -1.68
CA LEU A 10 -22.37 33.92 -1.77
C LEU A 10 -21.01 33.91 -2.46
N ALA A 11 -20.97 34.55 -3.61
CA ALA A 11 -19.79 34.87 -4.40
C ALA A 11 -19.27 36.27 -4.02
N ALA A 12 -17.94 36.45 -4.01
CA ALA A 12 -17.22 37.71 -4.23
C ALA A 12 -15.76 37.35 -4.44
N ALA A 13 -15.15 37.45 -5.52
CA ALA A 13 -14.62 38.38 -6.50
C ALA A 13 -13.47 39.26 -5.99
N ALA A 14 -12.34 39.18 -6.76
CA ALA A 14 -11.29 40.15 -7.03
C ALA A 14 -10.21 40.38 -5.93
N ALA A 15 -8.89 40.40 -6.22
CA ALA A 15 -8.20 41.15 -7.22
C ALA A 15 -6.74 40.72 -7.41
N LEU A 16 -6.22 40.93 -8.59
CA LEU A 16 -4.86 40.90 -9.10
C LEU A 16 -3.83 41.68 -8.27
N THR A 17 -2.60 41.14 -8.17
CA THR A 17 -1.39 41.98 -8.29
C THR A 17 -0.26 41.17 -8.94
N LEU A 18 0.09 41.56 -10.15
CA LEU A 18 1.37 41.28 -10.81
C LEU A 18 2.49 42.00 -10.07
N SER A 19 3.59 41.32 -9.79
CA SER A 19 4.88 41.97 -9.64
C SER A 19 5.95 41.13 -10.35
N LEU A 20 6.34 41.60 -11.54
CA LEU A 20 7.62 41.24 -12.17
C LEU A 20 8.74 41.96 -11.39
N ALA A 21 9.72 41.21 -10.97
CA ALA A 21 11.04 41.74 -10.71
C ALA A 21 12.06 40.79 -11.38
N ALA A 22 12.57 41.26 -12.50
CA ALA A 22 13.79 40.75 -13.13
C ALA A 22 14.99 41.25 -12.35
N CYS A 23 15.89 40.36 -11.94
CA CYS A 23 17.28 40.69 -11.67
C CYS A 23 18.17 39.64 -12.31
N SER A 24 18.85 40.14 -13.33
CA SER A 24 20.04 39.55 -13.98
C SER A 24 21.20 39.52 -12.99
N GLY A 25 21.88 38.38 -12.90
CA GLY A 25 23.09 38.23 -12.12
C GLY A 25 23.75 36.91 -12.48
N ASN A 26 24.68 36.96 -13.40
CA ASN A 26 25.54 35.92 -13.87
C ASN A 26 26.49 35.48 -12.75
N ASN A 27 26.44 34.23 -12.30
CA ASN A 27 27.61 33.57 -11.73
C ASN A 27 27.54 32.05 -11.92
N SER A 28 28.46 31.56 -12.72
CA SER A 28 28.68 30.12 -12.96
C SER A 28 29.17 29.46 -11.69
N SER A 29 28.39 28.53 -11.15
CA SER A 29 28.90 27.52 -10.24
C SER A 29 28.15 26.22 -10.57
N SER A 30 28.89 25.30 -11.12
CA SER A 30 28.50 23.93 -11.39
C SER A 30 28.10 23.26 -10.06
N THR A 31 26.85 23.19 -9.78
CA THR A 31 26.32 22.29 -8.75
C THR A 31 25.81 21.06 -9.48
N ALA A 32 26.51 19.96 -9.30
CA ALA A 32 26.06 18.65 -9.76
C ALA A 32 24.66 18.41 -9.21
N ASP A 33 23.68 18.38 -10.11
CA ASP A 33 22.35 17.86 -9.83
C ASP A 33 22.53 16.38 -9.50
N ASN A 34 22.63 16.11 -8.19
CA ASN A 34 22.47 14.78 -7.67
C ASN A 34 20.96 14.49 -7.66
N SER A 35 20.43 14.20 -8.83
CA SER A 35 19.12 13.56 -8.94
C SER A 35 19.27 12.17 -8.32
N SER A 36 19.15 12.12 -7.01
CA SER A 36 18.73 10.91 -6.33
C SER A 36 17.34 10.57 -6.91
N SER A 37 17.30 9.72 -7.92
CA SER A 37 16.11 8.99 -8.26
C SER A 37 15.77 8.16 -7.02
N ASP A 38 14.92 8.69 -6.15
CA ASP A 38 14.14 7.88 -5.23
C ASP A 38 13.37 6.88 -6.10
N ALA A 39 13.98 5.71 -6.28
CA ALA A 39 13.27 4.55 -6.78
C ALA A 39 12.25 4.23 -5.68
N SER A 40 11.04 4.77 -5.81
CA SER A 40 9.91 4.41 -4.97
C SER A 40 9.76 2.90 -5.04
N SER A 41 10.20 2.20 -3.99
CA SER A 41 9.99 0.76 -3.87
C SER A 41 8.50 0.50 -3.76
N THR A 42 8.02 -0.50 -4.51
CA THR A 42 6.63 -0.95 -4.36
C THR A 42 6.54 -1.78 -3.09
N VAL A 43 5.76 -1.31 -2.12
CA VAL A 43 5.51 -2.05 -0.88
C VAL A 43 4.55 -3.21 -1.15
N ILE A 44 4.89 -4.39 -0.66
CA ILE A 44 4.03 -5.59 -0.68
C ILE A 44 3.77 -5.98 0.78
N ARG A 45 2.51 -5.93 1.20
CA ARG A 45 2.08 -6.31 2.55
C ARG A 45 1.60 -7.75 2.58
N VAL A 46 2.25 -8.58 3.38
CA VAL A 46 1.90 -10.00 3.50
C VAL A 46 1.56 -10.35 4.93
N GLY A 47 0.33 -10.80 5.14
CA GLY A 47 -0.13 -11.34 6.43
C GLY A 47 0.41 -12.75 6.66
N ALA A 48 0.97 -13.04 7.84
CA ALA A 48 1.54 -14.35 8.14
C ALA A 48 1.35 -14.72 9.61
N SER A 49 1.34 -16.02 9.92
CA SER A 49 1.54 -16.45 11.30
C SER A 49 3.00 -16.29 11.71
N PRO A 50 3.30 -15.97 12.99
CA PRO A 50 4.66 -15.67 13.43
C PRO A 50 5.66 -16.76 13.08
N SER A 51 5.32 -18.03 13.32
CA SER A 51 6.16 -19.19 13.03
C SER A 51 5.32 -20.30 12.38
N PRO A 52 5.81 -20.93 11.31
CA PRO A 52 7.06 -20.68 10.60
C PRO A 52 6.95 -19.61 9.49
N HIS A 53 5.75 -19.08 9.18
CA HIS A 53 5.48 -18.35 7.95
C HIS A 53 6.18 -16.98 7.89
N ALA A 54 6.10 -16.17 8.95
CA ALA A 54 6.81 -14.90 8.99
C ALA A 54 8.33 -15.10 8.93
N GLU A 55 8.87 -16.13 9.62
CA GLU A 55 10.28 -16.48 9.58
C GLU A 55 10.74 -16.81 8.14
N ILE A 56 9.92 -17.54 7.38
CA ILE A 56 10.22 -17.85 5.98
C ILE A 56 10.21 -16.59 5.12
N LEU A 57 9.25 -15.69 5.33
CA LEU A 57 9.15 -14.42 4.59
C LEU A 57 10.33 -13.49 4.86
N GLU A 58 10.92 -13.51 6.07
CA GLU A 58 12.11 -12.71 6.38
C GLU A 58 13.28 -13.02 5.43
N PHE A 59 13.47 -14.29 5.02
CA PHE A 59 14.48 -14.65 4.03
C PHE A 59 14.21 -14.12 2.63
N ALA A 60 12.97 -13.74 2.33
CA ALA A 60 12.60 -13.19 1.02
C ALA A 60 12.85 -11.68 0.93
N LYS A 61 12.99 -10.96 2.05
CA LYS A 61 13.11 -9.49 2.06
C LYS A 61 14.26 -8.99 1.19
N ASP A 62 15.47 -9.51 1.40
CA ASP A 62 16.65 -9.06 0.66
C ASP A 62 16.54 -9.34 -0.85
N GLN A 63 15.92 -10.48 -1.20
CA GLN A 63 15.72 -10.87 -2.60
C GLN A 63 14.70 -9.99 -3.30
N LEU A 64 13.65 -9.56 -2.59
CA LEU A 64 12.64 -8.65 -3.08
C LEU A 64 13.18 -7.22 -3.18
N ALA A 65 13.93 -6.77 -2.16
CA ALA A 65 14.58 -5.47 -2.18
C ALA A 65 15.53 -5.30 -3.38
N ALA A 66 16.29 -6.33 -3.73
CA ALA A 66 17.13 -6.34 -4.92
C ALA A 66 16.36 -6.20 -6.24
N LYS A 67 15.05 -6.45 -6.22
CA LYS A 67 14.13 -6.30 -7.37
C LYS A 67 13.30 -5.02 -7.30
N GLY A 68 13.52 -4.15 -6.32
CA GLY A 68 12.79 -2.89 -6.14
C GLY A 68 11.48 -3.02 -5.38
N TYR A 69 11.27 -4.12 -4.63
CA TYR A 69 10.10 -4.31 -3.78
C TYR A 69 10.49 -4.20 -2.31
N GLU A 70 9.60 -3.65 -1.49
CA GLU A 70 9.71 -3.64 -0.04
C GLU A 70 8.69 -4.61 0.54
N LEU A 71 9.14 -5.65 1.26
CA LEU A 71 8.26 -6.61 1.90
C LEU A 71 7.92 -6.17 3.33
N GLU A 72 6.65 -5.83 3.57
CA GLU A 72 6.08 -5.60 4.89
C GLU A 72 5.38 -6.87 5.37
N ILE A 73 5.85 -7.44 6.49
CA ILE A 73 5.27 -8.65 7.08
C ILE A 73 4.37 -8.22 8.24
N VAL A 74 3.09 -8.56 8.14
CA VAL A 74 2.08 -8.29 9.18
C VAL A 74 1.75 -9.60 9.89
N GLU A 75 2.14 -9.71 11.16
CA GLU A 75 1.93 -10.95 11.93
C GLU A 75 0.54 -11.01 12.55
N PHE A 76 -0.09 -12.17 12.40
CA PHE A 76 -1.37 -12.51 13.01
C PHE A 76 -1.25 -13.77 13.87
N THR A 77 -1.84 -13.74 15.05
CA THR A 77 -1.83 -14.88 15.99
C THR A 77 -3.08 -15.74 15.90
N ASP A 78 -4.04 -15.35 15.07
CA ASP A 78 -5.26 -16.10 14.77
C ASP A 78 -5.36 -16.46 13.29
N TYR A 79 -6.31 -17.34 12.92
CA TYR A 79 -6.44 -17.84 11.56
C TYR A 79 -7.61 -17.21 10.78
N VAL A 80 -8.33 -16.25 11.34
CA VAL A 80 -9.46 -15.58 10.68
C VAL A 80 -9.03 -14.25 10.09
N MET A 81 -8.38 -13.42 10.91
CA MET A 81 -8.00 -12.05 10.53
C MET A 81 -7.13 -11.92 9.30
N PRO A 82 -6.17 -12.82 8.98
CA PRO A 82 -5.39 -12.71 7.75
C PRO A 82 -6.23 -12.75 6.47
N ASN A 83 -7.31 -13.53 6.46
CA ASN A 83 -8.23 -13.58 5.32
C ASN A 83 -9.16 -12.37 5.29
N VAL A 84 -9.61 -11.89 6.44
CA VAL A 84 -10.42 -10.65 6.53
C VAL A 84 -9.62 -9.47 5.99
N ALA A 85 -8.40 -9.25 6.50
CA ALA A 85 -7.54 -8.15 6.09
C ALA A 85 -7.18 -8.20 4.59
N LEU A 86 -6.97 -9.40 4.04
CA LEU A 86 -6.74 -9.58 2.61
C LEU A 86 -8.00 -9.23 1.79
N TYR A 87 -9.16 -9.69 2.20
CA TYR A 87 -10.41 -9.44 1.50
C TYR A 87 -10.83 -7.95 1.55
N GLU A 88 -10.53 -7.26 2.64
CA GLU A 88 -10.77 -5.81 2.81
C GLU A 88 -9.73 -4.93 2.09
N GLY A 89 -8.64 -5.51 1.60
CA GLY A 89 -7.60 -4.80 0.85
C GLY A 89 -6.51 -4.17 1.74
N ASP A 90 -6.44 -4.54 3.01
CA ASP A 90 -5.39 -4.09 3.93
C ASP A 90 -4.07 -4.83 3.70
N LEU A 91 -4.10 -5.98 3.03
CA LEU A 91 -2.98 -6.81 2.63
C LEU A 91 -3.01 -7.07 1.12
N ASP A 92 -1.83 -7.31 0.54
CA ASP A 92 -1.68 -7.75 -0.85
C ASP A 92 -1.71 -9.27 -0.97
N ALA A 93 -1.29 -9.98 0.09
CA ALA A 93 -1.31 -11.44 0.18
C ALA A 93 -1.34 -11.90 1.64
N ASN A 94 -1.58 -13.18 1.87
CA ASN A 94 -1.30 -13.83 3.14
C ASN A 94 -0.58 -15.17 2.93
N PHE A 95 0.16 -15.60 3.95
CA PHE A 95 0.90 -16.84 3.96
C PHE A 95 0.76 -17.52 5.32
N PHE A 96 -0.22 -18.43 5.47
CA PHE A 96 -0.48 -19.12 6.74
C PHE A 96 -1.33 -20.39 6.60
N GLN A 97 -2.08 -20.54 5.50
CA GLN A 97 -3.17 -21.52 5.39
C GLN A 97 -2.94 -22.58 4.34
N HIS A 98 -3.64 -23.72 4.51
CA HIS A 98 -3.75 -24.77 3.52
C HIS A 98 -4.99 -24.58 2.63
N THR A 99 -4.96 -25.14 1.43
CA THR A 99 -6.05 -25.02 0.45
C THR A 99 -7.43 -25.41 1.04
N PRO A 100 -7.59 -26.51 1.78
CA PRO A 100 -8.91 -26.86 2.33
C PRO A 100 -9.48 -25.82 3.31
N TYR A 101 -8.61 -25.12 4.05
CA TYR A 101 -9.03 -24.02 4.92
C TYR A 101 -9.49 -22.81 4.09
N LEU A 102 -8.74 -22.45 3.06
CA LEU A 102 -9.10 -21.36 2.15
C LEU A 102 -10.46 -21.62 1.48
N ASP A 103 -10.67 -22.80 0.94
CA ASP A 103 -11.92 -23.18 0.27
C ASP A 103 -13.11 -23.08 1.24
N ASN A 104 -12.94 -23.62 2.44
CA ASN A 104 -13.97 -23.55 3.49
C ASN A 104 -14.24 -22.11 3.94
N TYR A 105 -13.19 -21.29 4.09
CA TYR A 105 -13.33 -19.88 4.45
C TYR A 105 -14.15 -19.12 3.40
N ASN A 106 -13.81 -19.30 2.12
CA ASN A 106 -14.54 -18.67 1.01
C ASN A 106 -16.02 -19.08 1.00
N GLU A 107 -16.31 -20.37 1.18
CA GLU A 107 -17.68 -20.87 1.21
C GLU A 107 -18.50 -20.27 2.37
N GLN A 108 -17.90 -20.21 3.56
CA GLN A 108 -18.60 -19.72 4.76
C GLN A 108 -18.79 -18.21 4.78
N ASN A 109 -17.87 -17.45 4.17
CA ASN A 109 -17.87 -15.99 4.25
C ASN A 109 -18.28 -15.32 2.92
N GLY A 110 -18.53 -16.09 1.86
CA GLY A 110 -18.91 -15.54 0.56
C GLY A 110 -17.78 -14.73 -0.09
N THR A 111 -16.53 -15.12 0.17
CA THR A 111 -15.33 -14.49 -0.39
C THR A 111 -14.79 -15.29 -1.57
N ASP A 112 -13.90 -14.70 -2.36
CA ASP A 112 -13.33 -15.28 -3.57
C ASP A 112 -11.79 -15.23 -3.58
N LEU A 113 -11.18 -15.35 -2.41
CA LEU A 113 -9.73 -15.41 -2.27
C LEU A 113 -9.16 -16.61 -3.01
N VAL A 114 -8.01 -16.42 -3.68
CA VAL A 114 -7.38 -17.45 -4.51
C VAL A 114 -5.98 -17.80 -4.04
N SER A 115 -5.56 -19.04 -4.27
CA SER A 115 -4.19 -19.46 -4.03
C SER A 115 -3.29 -19.01 -5.19
N ALA A 116 -2.35 -18.09 -4.94
CA ALA A 116 -1.40 -17.62 -5.94
C ALA A 116 -0.28 -18.65 -6.19
N CYS A 117 0.19 -19.31 -5.12
CA CYS A 117 1.22 -20.35 -5.20
C CYS A 117 1.15 -21.29 -3.98
N LYS A 118 1.83 -22.41 -4.07
CA LYS A 118 2.00 -23.38 -2.96
C LYS A 118 3.48 -23.40 -2.57
N VAL A 119 3.77 -23.14 -1.30
CA VAL A 119 5.14 -23.11 -0.79
C VAL A 119 5.56 -24.47 -0.25
N HIS A 120 4.67 -25.14 0.44
CA HIS A 120 4.86 -26.50 0.96
C HIS A 120 3.51 -27.25 1.04
N PHE A 121 3.56 -28.57 1.25
CA PHE A 121 2.41 -29.46 1.42
C PHE A 121 2.29 -29.92 2.87
#